data_c478257c15a65a761f1526078e405a64
#
_entry.id   c478257c15a65a761f1526078e405a64
#
_cell.length_a   1.000
_cell.length_b   1.000
_cell.length_c   1.000
_cell.angle_alpha   90.00
_cell.angle_beta   90.00
_cell.angle_gamma   90.00
#
_symmetry.space_group_name_H-M   'P 1'
#
loop_
_entity.id
_entity.type
_entity.pdbx_description
1 polymer ?
#
loop_
_entity_poly.entity_id
_entity_poly.type
_entity_poly.pdbx_seq_one_letter_code
_entity_poly.pdbx_strand_id
1 'polypeptide(L)'
;KQIDKAYKTNSGNYVLEIHASGFGRNGDHYFNPSGEYIYIKIALTKNGEIINCQTTKQAETDGIGSVCGNKEFYSQFNGRTEADYKDIDAITGATLTTRGYVSGVGKAIEAVKIMEGVA
;
A
#
# COMPACT_ATOMS: atom_id res chain seq x y z
N LYS A 1 -10.10 2.58 8.02
CA LYS A 1 -10.59 1.23 7.76
C LYS A 1 -9.55 0.33 7.18
N GLN A 2 -8.73 0.85 6.25
CA GLN A 2 -7.61 0.09 5.71
C GLN A 2 -6.36 0.27 6.57
N ILE A 3 -6.41 1.15 7.55
CA ILE A 3 -5.28 1.44 8.43
C ILE A 3 -5.40 0.57 9.68
N ASP A 4 -4.47 -0.35 9.87
CA ASP A 4 -4.45 -1.23 11.02
C ASP A 4 -3.68 -0.63 12.19
N LYS A 5 -2.60 0.08 11.89
CA LYS A 5 -1.77 0.77 12.87
C LYS A 5 -1.21 2.05 12.27
N ALA A 6 -1.08 3.08 13.10
CA ALA A 6 -0.44 4.32 12.69
C ALA A 6 0.26 4.91 13.91
N TYR A 7 1.54 5.25 13.77
CA TYR A 7 2.27 5.89 14.85
C TYR A 7 3.30 6.86 14.29
N LYS A 8 3.62 7.84 15.12
CA LYS A 8 4.58 8.88 14.77
C LYS A 8 5.92 8.55 15.43
N THR A 9 6.99 8.66 14.68
CA THR A 9 8.33 8.40 15.20
C THR A 9 8.88 9.62 15.90
N ASN A 10 9.97 9.44 16.65
CA ASN A 10 10.64 10.55 17.35
C ASN A 10 11.16 11.59 16.37
N SER A 11 11.48 11.21 15.16
CA SER A 11 11.96 12.13 14.11
C SER A 11 10.83 12.92 13.43
N GLY A 12 9.57 12.64 13.79
CA GLY A 12 8.42 13.32 13.20
C GLY A 12 7.86 12.67 11.96
N ASN A 13 8.36 11.50 11.61
CA ASN A 13 7.82 10.71 10.50
C ASN A 13 6.69 9.82 10.99
N TYR A 14 5.99 9.21 10.05
CA TYR A 14 4.87 8.30 10.36
C TYR A 14 5.18 6.91 9.82
N VAL A 15 4.74 5.91 10.55
CA VAL A 15 4.77 4.52 10.10
C VAL A 15 3.36 3.98 10.20
N LEU A 16 2.85 3.45 9.10
CA LEU A 16 1.51 2.88 9.04
C LEU A 16 1.59 1.44 8.60
N GLU A 17 0.74 0.62 9.22
CA GLU A 17 0.48 -0.74 8.75
C GLU A 17 -0.93 -0.75 8.20
N ILE A 18 -1.07 -1.11 6.93
CA ILE A 18 -2.34 -1.05 6.23
C ILE A 18 -2.64 -2.40 5.59
N HIS A 19 -3.91 -2.62 5.27
CA HIS A 19 -4.29 -3.74 4.43
C HIS A 19 -5.07 -3.24 3.22
N ALA A 20 -4.86 -3.89 2.10
CA ALA A 20 -5.48 -3.53 0.83
C ALA A 20 -6.13 -4.76 0.23
N SER A 21 -7.21 -4.55 -0.52
CA SER A 21 -7.88 -5.62 -1.25
C SER A 21 -7.33 -5.68 -2.67
N GLY A 22 -6.77 -6.82 -3.04
CA GLY A 22 -6.34 -7.07 -4.41
C GLY A 22 -7.30 -8.01 -5.11
N PHE A 23 -6.79 -8.78 -6.06
CA PHE A 23 -7.60 -9.76 -6.78
C PHE A 23 -7.92 -10.97 -5.89
N GLY A 24 -6.97 -11.34 -5.02
CA GLY A 24 -7.10 -12.53 -4.21
C GLY A 24 -6.65 -13.77 -4.98
N ARG A 25 -6.57 -14.89 -4.26
CA ARG A 25 -6.10 -16.14 -4.85
C ARG A 25 -7.17 -16.80 -5.71
N ASN A 26 -8.44 -16.65 -5.32
CA ASN A 26 -9.55 -17.31 -5.97
C ASN A 26 -10.51 -16.31 -6.64
N GLY A 27 -10.07 -15.11 -6.90
CA GLY A 27 -10.89 -14.12 -7.58
C GLY A 27 -11.88 -13.37 -6.71
N ASP A 28 -11.76 -13.47 -5.40
CA ASP A 28 -12.66 -12.80 -4.45
C ASP A 28 -12.16 -11.41 -4.05
N HIS A 29 -11.72 -10.66 -5.02
CA HIS A 29 -10.90 -9.47 -4.87
C HIS A 29 -11.57 -8.26 -4.21
N TYR A 30 -12.87 -8.09 -4.37
CA TYR A 30 -13.48 -6.84 -3.90
C TYR A 30 -13.84 -6.84 -2.43
N PHE A 31 -14.23 -7.94 -1.89
CA PHE A 31 -14.58 -8.03 -0.49
C PHE A 31 -13.80 -9.10 0.26
N ASN A 32 -13.04 -9.89 -0.46
CA ASN A 32 -12.10 -10.89 0.09
C ASN A 32 -12.63 -11.57 1.36
N PRO A 33 -13.71 -12.35 1.24
CA PRO A 33 -14.38 -12.91 2.43
C PRO A 33 -13.50 -13.85 3.24
N SER A 34 -12.42 -14.37 2.66
CA SER A 34 -11.47 -15.21 3.38
C SER A 34 -10.48 -14.40 4.20
N GLY A 35 -10.49 -13.06 4.10
CA GLY A 35 -9.56 -12.21 4.82
C GLY A 35 -8.15 -12.23 4.28
N GLU A 36 -7.97 -12.60 3.02
CA GLU A 36 -6.65 -12.71 2.40
C GLU A 36 -6.26 -11.37 1.78
N TYR A 37 -5.96 -10.40 2.63
CA TYR A 37 -5.58 -9.06 2.20
C TYR A 37 -4.09 -8.98 1.84
N ILE A 38 -3.73 -7.89 1.18
CA ILE A 38 -2.34 -7.49 1.01
C ILE A 38 -1.99 -6.60 2.20
N TYR A 39 -0.95 -6.96 2.94
CA TYR A 39 -0.52 -6.19 4.11
C TYR A 39 0.72 -5.41 3.76
N ILE A 40 0.69 -4.10 4.04
CA ILE A 40 1.73 -3.16 3.64
C ILE A 40 2.17 -2.37 4.86
N LYS A 41 3.49 -2.22 5.02
CA LYS A 41 4.06 -1.32 6.01
C LYS A 41 4.70 -0.17 5.27
N ILE A 42 4.33 1.05 5.61
CA ILE A 42 4.76 2.23 4.87
C ILE A 42 5.17 3.34 5.82
N ALA A 43 6.35 3.91 5.57
CA ALA A 43 6.87 5.04 6.32
C ALA A 43 6.78 6.29 5.45
N LEU A 44 6.28 7.38 6.05
CA LEU A 44 6.07 8.63 5.33
C LEU A 44 6.58 9.80 6.16
N THR A 45 6.98 10.87 5.49
CA THR A 45 7.24 12.14 6.16
C THR A 45 5.91 12.82 6.51
N LYS A 46 5.97 13.84 7.35
CA LYS A 46 4.77 14.62 7.68
C LYS A 46 4.17 15.33 6.47
N ASN A 47 4.94 15.47 5.39
CA ASN A 47 4.47 16.07 4.14
C ASN A 47 3.88 15.05 3.18
N GLY A 48 3.84 13.78 3.57
CA GLY A 48 3.26 12.73 2.74
C GLY A 48 4.20 12.12 1.72
N GLU A 49 5.50 12.38 1.85
CA GLU A 49 6.49 11.73 0.99
C GLU A 49 6.76 10.33 1.52
N ILE A 50 6.74 9.34 0.64
CA ILE A 50 6.97 7.94 1.00
C ILE A 50 8.46 7.72 1.18
N ILE A 51 8.87 7.39 2.42
CA ILE A 51 10.27 7.08 2.73
C ILE A 51 10.56 5.65 2.32
N ASN A 52 9.66 4.73 2.68
CA ASN A 52 9.82 3.32 2.41
C ASN A 52 8.46 2.64 2.39
N CYS A 53 8.27 1.76 1.43
CA CYS A 53 7.06 0.96 1.31
C CYS A 53 7.48 -0.50 1.20
N GLN A 54 6.78 -1.38 1.90
CA GLN A 54 7.12 -2.79 1.93
C GLN A 54 5.86 -3.63 2.07
N THR A 55 5.74 -4.66 1.23
CA THR A 55 4.71 -5.67 1.40
C THR A 55 5.17 -6.64 2.48
N THR A 56 4.38 -6.80 3.53
CA THR A 56 4.72 -7.72 4.61
C THR A 56 4.03 -9.07 4.45
N LYS A 57 2.89 -9.10 3.77
CA LYS A 57 2.17 -10.35 3.51
C LYS A 57 1.22 -10.15 2.35
N GLN A 58 1.02 -11.19 1.54
CA GLN A 58 0.04 -11.17 0.47
C GLN A 58 -0.45 -12.59 0.21
N ALA A 59 -1.63 -12.70 -0.40
CA ALA A 59 -2.23 -13.98 -0.78
C ALA A 59 -2.88 -13.82 -2.15
N GLU A 60 -2.13 -13.26 -3.11
CA GLU A 60 -2.59 -13.08 -4.47
C GLU A 60 -2.25 -14.31 -5.31
N THR A 61 -2.69 -14.33 -6.56
CA THR A 61 -2.45 -15.44 -7.47
C THR A 61 -0.96 -15.61 -7.73
N ASP A 62 -0.42 -16.80 -7.50
CA ASP A 62 1.00 -17.09 -7.62
C ASP A 62 1.51 -16.77 -9.03
N GLY A 63 2.66 -16.09 -9.09
CA GLY A 63 3.31 -15.72 -10.35
C GLY A 63 2.64 -14.57 -11.08
N ILE A 64 1.50 -14.08 -10.59
CA ILE A 64 0.76 -12.96 -11.20
C ILE A 64 0.65 -11.86 -10.15
N GLY A 65 -0.43 -11.84 -9.36
CA GLY A 65 -0.60 -10.83 -8.33
C GLY A 65 0.42 -10.94 -7.19
N SER A 66 0.94 -12.13 -6.94
CA SER A 66 1.93 -12.33 -5.88
C SER A 66 3.22 -11.51 -6.11
N VAL A 67 3.43 -11.01 -7.33
CA VAL A 67 4.55 -10.11 -7.63
C VAL A 67 4.50 -8.86 -6.76
N CYS A 68 3.33 -8.49 -6.23
CA CYS A 68 3.24 -7.35 -5.30
C CYS A 68 4.07 -7.56 -4.03
N GLY A 69 4.43 -8.79 -3.71
CA GLY A 69 5.34 -9.11 -2.60
C GLY A 69 6.81 -8.95 -2.93
N ASN A 70 7.16 -8.68 -4.19
CA ASN A 70 8.54 -8.55 -4.62
C ASN A 70 9.03 -7.12 -4.43
N LYS A 71 10.29 -7.00 -4.02
CA LYS A 71 10.89 -5.69 -3.75
C LYS A 71 10.90 -4.81 -5.00
N GLU A 72 11.10 -5.38 -6.19
CA GLU A 72 11.07 -4.61 -7.42
C GLU A 72 9.74 -3.90 -7.63
N PHE A 73 8.65 -4.50 -7.16
CA PHE A 73 7.36 -3.84 -7.26
C PHE A 73 7.20 -2.77 -6.20
N TYR A 74 7.28 -3.15 -4.92
CA TYR A 74 6.87 -2.22 -3.87
C TYR A 74 7.87 -1.09 -3.64
N SER A 75 9.14 -1.27 -4.02
CA SER A 75 10.12 -0.19 -3.87
C SER A 75 9.89 0.96 -4.84
N GLN A 76 9.05 0.78 -5.86
CA GLN A 76 8.71 1.86 -6.79
C GLN A 76 8.05 3.04 -6.09
N PHE A 77 7.39 2.79 -4.97
CA PHE A 77 6.70 3.86 -4.23
C PHE A 77 7.65 4.75 -3.44
N ASN A 78 8.87 4.31 -3.18
CA ASN A 78 9.82 5.08 -2.38
C ASN A 78 10.15 6.40 -3.05
N GLY A 79 10.11 7.49 -2.26
CA GLY A 79 10.37 8.84 -2.74
C GLY A 79 9.19 9.53 -3.41
N ARG A 80 8.07 8.84 -3.55
CA ARG A 80 6.89 9.42 -4.21
C ARG A 80 6.00 10.15 -3.21
N THR A 81 5.14 11.02 -3.75
CA THR A 81 4.23 11.85 -2.97
C THR A 81 2.81 11.67 -3.48
N GLU A 82 1.88 12.46 -2.94
CA GLU A 82 0.50 12.49 -3.42
C GLU A 82 0.44 12.79 -4.92
N ALA A 83 1.39 13.57 -5.43
CA ALA A 83 1.37 13.99 -6.83
C ALA A 83 1.66 12.85 -7.79
N ASP A 84 2.46 11.87 -7.39
CA ASP A 84 2.98 10.87 -8.33
C ASP A 84 2.98 9.42 -7.83
N TYR A 85 2.36 9.14 -6.68
CA TYR A 85 2.40 7.77 -6.15
C TYR A 85 1.70 6.75 -7.07
N LYS A 86 0.85 7.23 -7.97
CA LYS A 86 0.16 6.36 -8.93
C LYS A 86 0.99 6.05 -10.16
N ASP A 87 2.10 6.73 -10.34
CA ASP A 87 2.91 6.63 -11.56
C ASP A 87 3.93 5.51 -11.47
N ILE A 88 3.48 4.34 -11.02
CA ILE A 88 4.32 3.15 -10.92
C ILE A 88 3.95 2.18 -12.05
N ASP A 89 4.86 1.27 -12.34
CA ASP A 89 4.60 0.23 -13.33
C ASP A 89 3.66 -0.82 -12.75
N ALA A 90 2.56 -1.06 -13.44
CA ALA A 90 1.60 -2.08 -13.03
C ALA A 90 2.18 -3.48 -13.21
N ILE A 91 1.68 -4.41 -12.41
CA ILE A 91 2.06 -5.82 -12.54
C ILE A 91 1.37 -6.37 -13.79
N THR A 92 2.13 -6.93 -14.71
CA THR A 92 1.60 -7.50 -15.94
C THR A 92 0.57 -8.58 -15.62
N GLY A 93 -0.63 -8.45 -16.17
CA GLY A 93 -1.70 -9.43 -15.97
C GLY A 93 -2.37 -9.34 -14.60
N ALA A 94 -2.04 -8.36 -13.76
CA ALA A 94 -2.59 -8.24 -12.41
C ALA A 94 -3.06 -6.82 -12.11
N THR A 95 -3.96 -6.31 -12.95
CA THR A 95 -4.48 -4.94 -12.82
C THR A 95 -5.22 -4.72 -11.51
N LEU A 96 -6.04 -5.68 -11.08
CA LEU A 96 -6.81 -5.53 -9.86
C LEU A 96 -5.92 -5.52 -8.62
N THR A 97 -4.90 -6.36 -8.58
CA THR A 97 -3.91 -6.36 -7.51
C THR A 97 -3.20 -5.00 -7.46
N THR A 98 -2.76 -4.50 -8.62
CA THR A 98 -2.07 -3.21 -8.71
C THR A 98 -2.96 -2.09 -8.21
N ARG A 99 -4.22 -2.04 -8.66
CA ARG A 99 -5.16 -0.99 -8.25
C ARG A 99 -5.42 -1.02 -6.76
N GLY A 100 -5.61 -2.20 -6.20
CA GLY A 100 -5.83 -2.35 -4.76
C GLY A 100 -4.64 -1.88 -3.96
N TYR A 101 -3.45 -2.23 -4.39
CA TYR A 101 -2.21 -1.81 -3.75
C TYR A 101 -2.06 -0.29 -3.78
N VAL A 102 -2.21 0.31 -4.95
CA VAL A 102 -2.10 1.76 -5.13
C VAL A 102 -3.13 2.49 -4.27
N SER A 103 -4.36 1.97 -4.23
CA SER A 103 -5.41 2.55 -3.39
C SER A 103 -5.00 2.54 -1.91
N GLY A 104 -4.41 1.44 -1.45
CA GLY A 104 -3.93 1.34 -0.07
C GLY A 104 -2.84 2.37 0.23
N VAL A 105 -1.89 2.53 -0.67
CA VAL A 105 -0.83 3.54 -0.52
C VAL A 105 -1.44 4.94 -0.45
N GLY A 106 -2.43 5.23 -1.29
CA GLY A 106 -3.12 6.52 -1.27
C GLY A 106 -3.81 6.78 0.06
N LYS A 107 -4.40 5.75 0.66
CA LYS A 107 -5.03 5.88 1.98
C LYS A 107 -4.01 6.19 3.07
N ALA A 108 -2.81 5.65 2.96
CA ALA A 108 -1.74 5.96 3.91
C ALA A 108 -1.33 7.43 3.82
N ILE A 109 -1.19 7.95 2.61
CA ILE A 109 -0.87 9.37 2.39
C ILE A 109 -1.98 10.25 2.98
N GLU A 110 -3.23 9.92 2.70
CA GLU A 110 -4.38 10.65 3.23
C GLU A 110 -4.39 10.64 4.75
N ALA A 111 -4.10 9.50 5.36
CA ALA A 111 -4.08 9.36 6.81
C ALA A 111 -3.04 10.29 7.44
N VAL A 112 -1.86 10.40 6.85
CA VAL A 112 -0.83 11.32 7.36
C VAL A 112 -1.31 12.76 7.30
N LYS A 113 -1.97 13.15 6.20
CA LYS A 113 -2.53 14.49 6.07
C LYS A 113 -3.56 14.78 7.15
N ILE A 114 -4.43 13.82 7.42
CA ILE A 114 -5.43 13.97 8.47
C ILE A 114 -4.75 14.12 9.83
N MET A 115 -3.76 13.30 10.13
CA MET A 115 -3.04 13.36 11.40
C MET A 115 -2.27 14.66 11.56
N GLU A 116 -1.82 15.27 10.46
CA GLU A 116 -1.15 16.56 10.49
C GLU A 116 -2.12 17.74 10.44
N GLY A 117 -3.42 17.49 10.31
CA GLY A 117 -4.42 18.53 10.30
C GLY A 117 -4.52 19.32 9.00
N VAL A 118 -4.07 18.76 7.89
CA VAL A 118 -4.09 19.44 6.58
C VAL A 118 -5.14 18.93 5.61
N ALA A 119 -5.86 17.90 5.95
CA ALA A 119 -6.86 17.32 5.05
C ALA A 119 -8.25 17.87 5.29
#